data_499d50fff2f968dd637f68878b7ff541
#
_entry.id   499d50fff2f968dd637f68878b7ff541
#
_cell.length_a   1.000
_cell.length_b   1.000
_cell.length_c   1.000
_cell.angle_alpha   90.00
_cell.angle_beta   90.00
_cell.angle_gamma   90.00
#
_symmetry.space_group_name_H-M   'P 1'
#
loop_
_entity.id
_entity.type
_entity.pdbx_description
1 polymer ?
#
loop_
_entity_poly.entity_id
_entity_poly.type
_entity_poly.pdbx_seq_one_letter_code
_entity_poly.pdbx_strand_id
1 'polypeptide(L)'
;MSTFMANKGNIERKWYVLDAAGKPLGKTAVMAADLLRGKVKPEFTPNADCGDFVIVINADKAVLTGKKLDQKFYRHHSGWVGGLKEVQYRTLMQTKPELAMQLAVKGMLPKNTLGKNALTRLHIYRGGEHEHAAQKPEFWTAE
;
A
#
# COMPACT_ATOMS: atom_id res chain seq x y z
N MET A 1 18.34 12.00 -31.62
CA MET A 1 17.16 11.52 -30.86
C MET A 1 17.63 10.82 -29.59
N SER A 2 17.16 11.22 -28.45
CA SER A 2 17.55 10.65 -27.15
C SER A 2 16.38 9.94 -26.49
N THR A 3 16.67 8.84 -25.80
CA THR A 3 15.69 8.09 -25.04
C THR A 3 15.53 8.71 -23.64
N PHE A 4 14.31 8.78 -23.13
CA PHE A 4 14.07 9.22 -21.76
C PHE A 4 14.65 8.19 -20.78
N MET A 5 15.47 8.66 -19.85
CA MET A 5 16.02 7.83 -18.78
C MET A 5 15.62 8.42 -17.43
N ALA A 6 14.86 7.65 -16.66
CA ALA A 6 14.36 8.07 -15.36
C ALA A 6 15.50 8.23 -14.34
N ASN A 7 15.53 9.38 -13.66
CA ASN A 7 16.46 9.64 -12.56
C ASN A 7 15.79 10.56 -11.54
N LYS A 8 16.46 10.85 -10.43
CA LYS A 8 15.89 11.66 -9.36
C LYS A 8 15.50 13.08 -9.78
N GLY A 9 16.15 13.62 -10.82
CA GLY A 9 15.93 14.99 -11.26
C GLY A 9 14.78 15.16 -12.24
N ASN A 10 14.33 14.10 -12.89
CA ASN A 10 13.33 14.17 -13.95
C ASN A 10 12.04 13.39 -13.66
N ILE A 11 11.90 12.83 -12.46
CA ILE A 11 10.68 12.16 -12.03
C ILE A 11 9.84 13.12 -11.20
N GLU A 12 8.60 13.35 -11.63
CA GLU A 12 7.61 14.09 -10.87
C GLU A 12 6.72 13.12 -10.09
N ARG A 13 6.56 13.36 -8.80
CA ARG A 13 5.73 12.53 -7.94
C ARG A 13 4.44 13.27 -7.61
N LYS A 14 3.33 12.58 -7.83
CA LYS A 14 2.00 13.06 -7.48
C LYS A 14 1.52 12.36 -6.21
N TRP A 15 0.51 12.92 -5.59
CA TRP A 15 -0.15 12.33 -4.42
C TRP A 15 -1.54 11.87 -4.81
N TYR A 16 -1.84 10.62 -4.50
CA TYR A 16 -3.13 10.01 -4.80
C TYR A 16 -3.81 9.49 -3.53
N VAL A 17 -5.13 9.60 -3.47
CA VAL A 17 -5.95 9.05 -2.39
C VAL A 17 -6.72 7.85 -2.93
N LEU A 18 -6.65 6.74 -2.19
CA LEU A 18 -7.46 5.54 -2.43
C LEU A 18 -8.43 5.36 -1.28
N ASP A 19 -9.70 5.20 -1.59
CA ASP A 19 -10.71 4.89 -0.59
C ASP A 19 -10.92 3.38 -0.53
N ALA A 20 -10.63 2.79 0.63
CA ALA A 20 -10.76 1.35 0.85
C ALA A 20 -12.16 0.93 1.34
N ALA A 21 -13.05 1.89 1.63
CA ALA A 21 -14.37 1.58 2.19
C ALA A 21 -15.18 0.70 1.24
N GLY A 22 -15.67 -0.43 1.73
CA GLY A 22 -16.49 -1.36 0.97
C GLY A 22 -15.78 -2.12 -0.13
N LYS A 23 -14.48 -1.95 -0.29
CA LYS A 23 -13.68 -2.61 -1.33
C LYS A 23 -12.84 -3.74 -0.73
N PRO A 24 -12.61 -4.84 -1.49
CA PRO A 24 -11.72 -5.89 -1.02
C PRO A 24 -10.32 -5.36 -0.71
N LEU A 25 -9.76 -5.81 0.40
CA LEU A 25 -8.43 -5.39 0.87
C LEU A 25 -7.37 -5.61 -0.22
N GLY A 26 -7.38 -6.79 -0.84
CA GLY A 26 -6.39 -7.13 -1.86
C GLY A 26 -6.47 -6.27 -3.11
N LYS A 27 -7.67 -5.91 -3.54
CA LYS A 27 -7.86 -5.05 -4.74
C LYS A 27 -7.35 -3.63 -4.49
N THR A 28 -7.64 -3.07 -3.33
CA THR A 28 -7.10 -1.75 -2.94
C THR A 28 -5.58 -1.81 -2.85
N ALA A 29 -5.03 -2.90 -2.31
CA ALA A 29 -3.58 -3.09 -2.20
C ALA A 29 -2.90 -3.18 -3.58
N VAL A 30 -3.54 -3.82 -4.57
CA VAL A 30 -3.02 -3.88 -5.95
C VAL A 30 -2.92 -2.49 -6.55
N MET A 31 -3.96 -1.68 -6.43
CA MET A 31 -3.95 -0.31 -6.94
C MET A 31 -2.86 0.53 -6.26
N ALA A 32 -2.73 0.41 -4.95
CA ALA A 32 -1.70 1.11 -4.20
C ALA A 32 -0.29 0.69 -4.63
N ALA A 33 -0.06 -0.60 -4.81
CA ALA A 33 1.24 -1.11 -5.24
C ALA A 33 1.62 -0.63 -6.65
N ASP A 34 0.67 -0.61 -7.58
CA ASP A 34 0.91 -0.14 -8.94
C ASP A 34 1.28 1.36 -8.96
N LEU A 35 0.58 2.18 -8.17
CA LEU A 35 0.91 3.60 -8.04
C LEU A 35 2.27 3.81 -7.37
N LEU A 36 2.59 3.06 -6.33
CA LEU A 36 3.86 3.17 -5.61
C LEU A 36 5.06 2.77 -6.46
N ARG A 37 4.89 1.79 -7.35
CA ARG A 37 5.94 1.39 -8.30
C ARG A 37 6.08 2.35 -9.48
N GLY A 38 5.03 3.12 -9.77
CA GLY A 38 4.98 3.95 -10.96
C GLY A 38 4.59 3.19 -12.23
N LYS A 39 4.00 2.00 -12.09
CA LYS A 39 3.65 1.13 -13.21
C LYS A 39 2.62 1.74 -14.16
N VAL A 40 1.83 2.69 -13.67
CA VAL A 40 0.82 3.41 -14.46
C VAL A 40 1.41 4.55 -15.30
N LYS A 41 2.68 4.88 -15.09
CA LYS A 41 3.35 5.96 -15.82
C LYS A 41 4.00 5.42 -17.10
N PRO A 42 3.92 6.16 -18.23
CA PRO A 42 4.59 5.73 -19.46
C PRO A 42 6.13 5.71 -19.33
N GLU A 43 6.70 6.55 -18.45
CA GLU A 43 8.13 6.58 -18.19
C GLU A 43 8.61 5.53 -17.18
N PHE A 44 7.77 4.56 -16.81
CA PHE A 44 8.15 3.50 -15.86
C PHE A 44 9.42 2.77 -16.31
N THR A 45 10.40 2.71 -15.39
CA THR A 45 11.68 2.04 -15.60
C THR A 45 11.95 1.15 -14.39
N PRO A 46 12.15 -0.19 -14.58
CA PRO A 46 12.30 -1.11 -13.43
C PRO A 46 13.53 -0.84 -12.55
N ASN A 47 14.56 -0.22 -13.09
CA ASN A 47 15.80 0.08 -12.36
C ASN A 47 15.82 1.44 -11.67
N ALA A 48 14.76 2.22 -11.80
CA ALA A 48 14.64 3.52 -11.17
C ALA A 48 13.35 3.63 -10.36
N ASP A 49 13.37 4.48 -9.35
CA ASP A 49 12.21 4.71 -8.49
C ASP A 49 11.30 5.78 -9.11
N CYS A 50 10.27 5.34 -9.83
CA CYS A 50 9.37 6.21 -10.59
C CYS A 50 8.00 6.40 -9.93
N GLY A 51 7.77 5.84 -8.74
CA GLY A 51 6.45 5.80 -8.13
C GLY A 51 5.97 7.11 -7.54
N ASP A 52 4.69 7.15 -7.20
CA ASP A 52 4.01 8.27 -6.60
C ASP A 52 3.78 8.03 -5.10
N PHE A 53 3.28 9.04 -4.40
CA PHE A 53 2.80 8.91 -3.02
C PHE A 53 1.35 8.44 -3.04
N VAL A 54 1.01 7.54 -2.13
CA VAL A 54 -0.34 7.00 -2.00
C VAL A 54 -0.84 7.17 -0.57
N ILE A 55 -2.06 7.65 -0.44
CA ILE A 55 -2.79 7.76 0.82
C ILE A 55 -3.98 6.82 0.73
N VAL A 56 -4.08 5.86 1.65
CA VAL A 56 -5.23 4.97 1.75
C VAL A 56 -6.07 5.43 2.94
N ILE A 57 -7.33 5.72 2.70
CA ILE A 57 -8.28 6.13 3.75
C ILE A 57 -9.33 5.03 3.97
N ASN A 58 -10.00 5.07 5.11
CA ASN A 58 -11.03 4.09 5.50
C ASN A 58 -10.52 2.65 5.52
N ALA A 59 -9.29 2.44 5.99
CA ALA A 59 -8.70 1.09 6.03
C ALA A 59 -9.50 0.14 6.94
N ASP A 60 -10.18 0.65 7.95
CA ASP A 60 -11.03 -0.14 8.85
C ASP A 60 -12.29 -0.69 8.15
N LYS A 61 -12.72 -0.06 7.06
CA LYS A 61 -13.90 -0.44 6.29
C LYS A 61 -13.57 -1.31 5.08
N ALA A 62 -12.31 -1.71 4.91
CA ALA A 62 -11.93 -2.65 3.87
C ALA A 62 -12.54 -4.03 4.13
N VAL A 63 -12.97 -4.70 3.06
CA VAL A 63 -13.69 -5.96 3.14
C VAL A 63 -12.75 -7.14 2.92
N LEU A 64 -12.89 -8.18 3.74
CA LEU A 64 -12.26 -9.47 3.52
C LEU A 64 -13.34 -10.46 3.10
N THR A 65 -13.18 -11.06 1.92
CA THR A 65 -14.16 -11.96 1.34
C THR A 65 -14.10 -13.35 1.95
N GLY A 66 -15.22 -14.10 1.86
CA GLY A 66 -15.30 -15.47 2.40
C GLY A 66 -15.13 -15.52 3.90
N LYS A 67 -14.40 -16.51 4.37
CA LYS A 67 -14.14 -16.74 5.81
C LYS A 67 -12.76 -16.23 6.26
N LYS A 68 -12.17 -15.29 5.54
CA LYS A 68 -10.82 -14.80 5.86
C LYS A 68 -10.72 -14.14 7.23
N LEU A 69 -11.78 -13.48 7.68
CA LEU A 69 -11.80 -12.87 9.01
C LEU A 69 -11.52 -13.89 10.12
N ASP A 70 -12.02 -15.13 9.95
CA ASP A 70 -11.85 -16.19 10.93
C ASP A 70 -10.65 -17.10 10.63
N GLN A 71 -10.31 -17.32 9.37
CA GLN A 71 -9.31 -18.30 8.95
C GLN A 71 -7.93 -17.72 8.63
N LYS A 72 -7.86 -16.43 8.32
CA LYS A 72 -6.59 -15.78 8.01
C LYS A 72 -5.96 -15.22 9.28
N PHE A 73 -4.64 -15.51 9.45
CA PHE A 73 -3.88 -15.06 10.62
C PHE A 73 -2.68 -14.23 10.19
N TYR A 74 -2.41 -13.17 10.94
CA TYR A 74 -1.13 -12.48 10.89
C TYR A 74 -0.19 -13.21 11.83
N ARG A 75 0.86 -13.82 11.28
CA ARG A 75 1.84 -14.61 12.01
C ARG A 75 3.21 -13.98 11.96
N HIS A 76 3.87 -13.91 13.10
CA HIS A 76 5.26 -13.49 13.19
C HIS A 76 5.92 -14.24 14.34
N HIS A 77 7.25 -14.31 14.33
CA HIS A 77 8.03 -15.05 15.31
C HIS A 77 9.04 -14.14 15.98
N SER A 78 9.18 -14.23 17.31
CA SER A 78 10.11 -13.40 18.08
C SER A 78 11.57 -13.85 17.97
N GLY A 79 11.84 -15.04 17.46
CA GLY A 79 13.17 -15.65 17.41
C GLY A 79 13.50 -16.55 18.63
N TRP A 80 12.62 -16.57 19.63
CA TRP A 80 12.77 -17.45 20.80
C TRP A 80 11.97 -18.72 20.62
N VAL A 81 12.38 -19.80 21.31
CA VAL A 81 11.61 -21.07 21.30
C VAL A 81 10.19 -20.80 21.80
N GLY A 82 9.18 -21.28 21.05
CA GLY A 82 7.78 -21.01 21.33
C GLY A 82 7.33 -19.58 21.08
N GLY A 83 8.11 -18.79 20.36
CA GLY A 83 7.83 -17.38 20.11
C GLY A 83 6.93 -17.08 18.92
N LEU A 84 6.21 -18.05 18.36
CA LEU A 84 5.24 -17.81 17.29
C LEU A 84 4.06 -17.03 17.84
N LYS A 85 3.76 -15.91 17.20
CA LYS A 85 2.61 -15.07 17.54
C LYS A 85 1.62 -15.07 16.38
N GLU A 86 0.35 -15.29 16.70
CA GLU A 86 -0.73 -15.33 15.71
C GLU A 86 -1.84 -14.39 16.13
N VAL A 87 -2.29 -13.55 15.20
CA VAL A 87 -3.43 -12.67 15.40
C VAL A 87 -4.43 -12.93 14.28
N GLN A 88 -5.66 -13.29 14.66
CA GLN A 88 -6.74 -13.50 13.71
C GLN A 88 -7.09 -12.18 13.01
N TYR A 89 -7.36 -12.23 11.71
CA TYR A 89 -7.64 -11.00 10.96
C TYR A 89 -8.88 -10.25 11.45
N ARG A 90 -9.86 -10.94 12.03
CA ARG A 90 -10.99 -10.27 12.69
C ARG A 90 -10.51 -9.31 13.76
N THR A 91 -9.61 -9.73 14.63
CA THR A 91 -9.01 -8.92 15.69
C THR A 91 -8.09 -7.85 15.08
N LEU A 92 -7.28 -8.21 14.09
CA LEU A 92 -6.36 -7.29 13.45
C LEU A 92 -7.08 -6.12 12.78
N MET A 93 -8.19 -6.39 12.08
CA MET A 93 -8.99 -5.34 11.43
C MET A 93 -9.68 -4.42 12.42
N GLN A 94 -9.98 -4.91 13.63
CA GLN A 94 -10.55 -4.09 14.69
C GLN A 94 -9.52 -3.22 15.38
N THR A 95 -8.32 -3.73 15.60
CA THR A 95 -7.28 -3.05 16.38
C THR A 95 -6.29 -2.27 15.52
N LYS A 96 -5.81 -2.87 14.43
CA LYS A 96 -4.76 -2.30 13.56
C LYS A 96 -5.07 -2.56 12.08
N PRO A 97 -6.13 -1.96 11.51
CA PRO A 97 -6.43 -2.15 10.09
C PRO A 97 -5.33 -1.59 9.17
N GLU A 98 -4.60 -0.57 9.62
CA GLU A 98 -3.48 0.00 8.89
C GLU A 98 -2.39 -1.04 8.65
N LEU A 99 -2.11 -1.88 9.65
CA LEU A 99 -1.12 -2.95 9.53
C LEU A 99 -1.55 -4.00 8.50
N ALA A 100 -2.84 -4.36 8.49
CA ALA A 100 -3.36 -5.32 7.52
C ALA A 100 -3.18 -4.82 6.08
N MET A 101 -3.52 -3.56 5.81
CA MET A 101 -3.35 -2.93 4.50
C MET A 101 -1.87 -2.84 4.13
N GLN A 102 -1.03 -2.41 5.06
CA GLN A 102 0.41 -2.29 4.83
C GLN A 102 1.05 -3.63 4.47
N LEU A 103 0.69 -4.70 5.16
CA LEU A 103 1.20 -6.04 4.86
C LEU A 103 0.77 -6.51 3.47
N ALA A 104 -0.48 -6.24 3.08
CA ALA A 104 -0.97 -6.58 1.75
C ALA A 104 -0.18 -5.85 0.66
N VAL A 105 0.03 -4.55 0.80
CA VAL A 105 0.80 -3.75 -0.16
C VAL A 105 2.27 -4.18 -0.19
N LYS A 106 2.87 -4.38 0.98
CA LYS A 106 4.26 -4.83 1.09
C LYS A 106 4.50 -6.15 0.36
N GLY A 107 3.55 -7.08 0.46
CA GLY A 107 3.63 -8.36 -0.24
C GLY A 107 3.57 -8.24 -1.76
N MET A 108 2.99 -7.16 -2.28
CA MET A 108 2.84 -6.89 -3.71
C MET A 108 3.95 -6.03 -4.30
N LEU A 109 4.79 -5.42 -3.45
CA LEU A 109 5.94 -4.64 -3.89
C LEU A 109 7.17 -5.53 -4.10
N PRO A 110 8.14 -5.12 -4.95
CA PRO A 110 9.39 -5.87 -5.12
C PRO A 110 10.14 -6.04 -3.81
N LYS A 111 10.82 -7.17 -3.65
CA LYS A 111 11.59 -7.50 -2.44
C LYS A 111 13.03 -6.97 -2.54
N ASN A 112 13.18 -5.69 -2.81
CA ASN A 112 14.49 -5.04 -3.00
C ASN A 112 14.49 -3.64 -2.41
N THR A 113 15.57 -2.89 -2.58
CA THR A 113 15.72 -1.51 -2.08
C THR A 113 14.65 -0.58 -2.65
N LEU A 114 14.32 -0.73 -3.94
CA LEU A 114 13.29 0.10 -4.58
C LEU A 114 11.91 -0.15 -3.97
N GLY A 115 11.59 -1.41 -3.70
CA GLY A 115 10.33 -1.77 -3.03
C GLY A 115 10.23 -1.23 -1.61
N LYS A 116 11.32 -1.25 -0.86
CA LYS A 116 11.37 -0.68 0.49
C LYS A 116 11.17 0.84 0.46
N ASN A 117 11.80 1.52 -0.49
CA ASN A 117 11.63 2.96 -0.67
C ASN A 117 10.20 3.31 -1.10
N ALA A 118 9.60 2.49 -1.96
CA ALA A 118 8.21 2.66 -2.37
C ALA A 118 7.26 2.54 -1.17
N LEU A 119 7.51 1.60 -0.28
CA LEU A 119 6.68 1.40 0.91
C LEU A 119 6.70 2.62 1.84
N THR A 120 7.78 3.37 1.90
CA THR A 120 7.86 4.60 2.71
C THR A 120 6.95 5.72 2.19
N ARG A 121 6.51 5.64 0.94
CA ARG A 121 5.59 6.62 0.35
C ARG A 121 4.11 6.25 0.54
N LEU A 122 3.83 5.13 1.19
CA LEU A 122 2.48 4.70 1.50
C LEU A 122 2.07 5.26 2.87
N HIS A 123 0.93 5.93 2.90
CA HIS A 123 0.32 6.45 4.11
C HIS A 123 -1.07 5.85 4.25
N ILE A 124 -1.35 5.21 5.38
CA ILE A 124 -2.61 4.51 5.60
C ILE A 124 -3.31 5.14 6.80
N TYR A 125 -4.58 5.46 6.65
CA TYR A 125 -5.40 6.04 7.70
C TYR A 125 -6.64 5.17 7.95
N ARG A 126 -6.95 5.01 9.20
CA ARG A 126 -8.09 4.22 9.66
C ARG A 126 -9.42 4.85 9.24
N GLY A 127 -9.53 6.15 9.43
CA GLY A 127 -10.73 6.92 9.07
C GLY A 127 -10.65 7.56 7.70
N GLY A 128 -11.60 8.45 7.43
CA GLY A 128 -11.68 9.15 6.15
C GLY A 128 -10.85 10.42 6.05
N GLU A 129 -10.17 10.82 7.13
CA GLU A 129 -9.36 12.03 7.17
C GLU A 129 -7.86 11.71 7.08
N HIS A 130 -7.09 12.58 6.44
CA HIS A 130 -5.64 12.48 6.33
C HIS A 130 -4.98 13.83 6.57
N GLU A 131 -3.69 13.82 6.87
CA GLU A 131 -2.92 15.02 7.24
C GLU A 131 -2.19 15.65 6.04
N HIS A 132 -2.54 15.28 4.81
CA HIS A 132 -1.78 15.63 3.61
C HIS A 132 -2.50 16.63 2.70
N ALA A 133 -3.33 17.51 3.26
CA ALA A 133 -4.06 18.51 2.47
C ALA A 133 -3.13 19.50 1.73
N ALA A 134 -1.98 19.80 2.32
CA ALA A 134 -1.00 20.72 1.73
C ALA A 134 -0.40 20.18 0.42
N GLN A 135 -0.32 18.87 0.24
CA GLN A 135 0.18 18.22 -0.95
C GLN A 135 -0.85 18.17 -2.09
N LYS A 136 -2.09 18.57 -1.84
CA LYS A 136 -3.20 18.57 -2.80
C LYS A 136 -3.37 17.21 -3.49
N PRO A 137 -3.63 16.13 -2.72
CA PRO A 137 -3.77 14.81 -3.32
C PRO A 137 -5.03 14.72 -4.18
N GLU A 138 -4.94 13.91 -5.24
CA GLU A 138 -6.05 13.62 -6.14
C GLU A 138 -6.62 12.24 -5.84
N PHE A 139 -7.94 12.08 -5.96
CA PHE A 139 -8.55 10.77 -5.84
C PHE A 139 -8.21 9.92 -7.07
N TRP A 140 -7.74 8.72 -6.83
CA TRP A 140 -7.47 7.74 -7.89
C TRP A 140 -8.67 6.84 -8.07
N THR A 141 -9.18 6.78 -9.30
CA THR A 141 -10.20 5.82 -9.70
C THR A 141 -9.63 4.94 -10.80
N ALA A 142 -9.64 3.62 -10.58
CA ALA A 142 -9.26 2.67 -11.61
C ALA A 142 -10.45 2.53 -12.59
N GLU A 143 -10.19 2.82 -13.84
CA GLU A 143 -11.13 2.52 -14.91
C GLU A 143 -10.87 1.14 -15.51
#